data_90f78e6d51d2ae5a08a1b025155bb05e
#
_entry.id   90f78e6d51d2ae5a08a1b025155bb05e
#
_cell.length_a   1.000
_cell.length_b   1.000
_cell.length_c   1.000
_cell.angle_alpha   90.00
_cell.angle_beta   90.00
_cell.angle_gamma   90.00
#
_symmetry.space_group_name_H-M   'P 1'
#
loop_
_entity.id
_entity.type
_entity.pdbx_description
1 polymer ?
#
loop_
_entity_poly.entity_id
_entity_poly.type
_entity_poly.pdbx_seq_one_letter_code
_entity_poly.pdbx_strand_id
1 'polypeptide(L)'
;SNVQFAINPEDGRMVVIEMNPRVSRSSALASKATGFPIAKIAALLAVGYTLDELKNDITNGKTPASFEPSIDYVVTKIPRFNFEKFPETDPRLTTQMKSVGEVMAIGRNFQESFQKAIRSMENGLMGLETVLKDTEGNGSLKLELTTPGERRLWYIADAFRRGWKMEEIFESCGVDPWFLYQIKDLVLDESKLKASTIEELNNKELLRLKRKGFSDKRIADLLNVDEVEIRDLRTCLLYTSDAADETER
;
A
#
# COMPACT_ATOMS: atom_id res chain seq x y z
N SER A 1 16.40 11.87 -16.11
CA SER A 1 16.58 10.44 -15.91
C SER A 1 15.94 10.00 -14.62
N ASN A 2 15.50 8.76 -14.55
CA ASN A 2 15.03 8.08 -13.34
C ASN A 2 16.00 6.94 -13.04
N VAL A 3 16.60 6.94 -11.85
CA VAL A 3 17.57 5.91 -11.44
C VAL A 3 17.00 5.19 -10.23
N GLN A 4 17.01 3.85 -10.25
CA GLN A 4 16.63 3.02 -9.14
C GLN A 4 17.86 2.41 -8.49
N PHE A 5 17.89 2.47 -7.16
CA PHE A 5 18.98 1.96 -6.34
C PHE A 5 18.49 0.87 -5.40
N ALA A 6 19.38 -0.05 -5.05
CA ALA A 6 19.24 -0.93 -3.90
C ALA A 6 20.40 -0.66 -2.94
N ILE A 7 20.10 -0.67 -1.64
CA ILE A 7 21.09 -0.49 -0.57
C ILE A 7 21.07 -1.73 0.30
N ASN A 8 22.24 -2.35 0.50
CA ASN A 8 22.38 -3.45 1.44
C ASN A 8 22.30 -2.88 2.86
N PRO A 9 21.38 -3.34 3.71
CA PRO A 9 21.25 -2.81 5.07
C PRO A 9 22.41 -3.19 6.00
N GLU A 10 23.19 -4.23 5.67
CA GLU A 10 24.30 -4.69 6.53
C GLU A 10 25.55 -3.82 6.40
N ASP A 11 25.91 -3.41 5.19
CA ASP A 11 27.16 -2.70 4.89
C ASP A 11 26.97 -1.34 4.21
N GLY A 12 25.74 -0.96 3.89
CA GLY A 12 25.41 0.27 3.19
C GLY A 12 25.80 0.31 1.71
N ARG A 13 26.23 -0.82 1.11
CA ARG A 13 26.60 -0.90 -0.29
C ARG A 13 25.39 -0.55 -1.17
N MET A 14 25.60 0.44 -2.03
CA MET A 14 24.59 0.89 -2.99
C MET A 14 24.87 0.31 -4.37
N VAL A 15 23.86 -0.24 -5.02
CA VAL A 15 23.92 -0.70 -6.40
C VAL A 15 22.81 -0.06 -7.24
N VAL A 16 23.13 0.26 -8.49
CA VAL A 16 22.13 0.72 -9.46
C VAL A 16 21.38 -0.49 -9.99
N ILE A 17 20.07 -0.50 -9.87
CA ILE A 17 19.20 -1.55 -10.43
C ILE A 17 18.97 -1.27 -11.91
N GLU A 18 18.48 -0.06 -12.23
CA GLU A 18 18.22 0.38 -13.59
C GLU A 18 18.25 1.91 -13.69
N MET A 19 18.47 2.41 -14.91
CA MET A 19 18.33 3.82 -15.25
C MET A 19 17.42 3.97 -16.47
N ASN A 20 16.42 4.82 -16.34
CA ASN A 20 15.55 5.20 -17.44
C ASN A 20 15.91 6.62 -17.89
N PRO A 21 16.46 6.86 -19.11
CA PRO A 21 16.84 8.18 -19.58
C PRO A 21 15.61 8.97 -20.10
N ARG A 22 14.55 8.99 -19.32
CA ARG A 22 13.28 9.63 -19.62
C ARG A 22 12.49 9.90 -18.34
N VAL A 23 11.42 10.69 -18.44
CA VAL A 23 10.39 10.71 -17.39
C VAL A 23 9.65 9.39 -17.41
N SER A 24 9.65 8.67 -16.30
CA SER A 24 9.05 7.34 -16.14
C SER A 24 7.69 7.42 -15.42
N ARG A 25 6.98 6.28 -15.34
CA ARG A 25 5.79 6.17 -14.47
C ARG A 25 6.11 6.49 -13.01
N SER A 26 7.26 6.05 -12.52
CA SER A 26 7.72 6.36 -11.16
C SER A 26 7.90 7.86 -10.95
N SER A 27 8.39 8.59 -11.96
CA SER A 27 8.48 10.05 -11.91
C SER A 27 7.10 10.71 -11.87
N ALA A 28 6.13 10.20 -12.62
CA ALA A 28 4.75 10.70 -12.58
C ALA A 28 4.09 10.45 -11.21
N LEU A 29 4.32 9.28 -10.61
CA LEU A 29 3.85 8.98 -9.26
C LEU A 29 4.53 9.86 -8.20
N ALA A 30 5.84 10.07 -8.30
CA ALA A 30 6.57 10.97 -7.41
C ALA A 30 6.04 12.41 -7.52
N SER A 31 5.72 12.88 -8.74
CA SER A 31 5.09 14.19 -8.95
C SER A 31 3.73 14.28 -8.25
N LYS A 32 2.89 13.24 -8.36
CA LYS A 32 1.60 13.19 -7.65
C LYS A 32 1.79 13.11 -6.14
N ALA A 33 2.74 12.30 -5.68
CA ALA A 33 3.00 12.10 -4.26
C ALA A 33 3.50 13.35 -3.56
N THR A 34 4.32 14.15 -4.23
CA THR A 34 4.99 15.33 -3.64
C THR A 34 4.38 16.66 -4.05
N GLY A 35 3.54 16.68 -5.11
CA GLY A 35 3.09 17.89 -5.76
C GLY A 35 4.18 18.58 -6.62
N PHE A 36 5.42 18.04 -6.65
CA PHE A 36 6.53 18.63 -7.41
C PHE A 36 6.42 18.28 -8.90
N PRO A 37 6.38 19.27 -9.82
CA PRO A 37 6.11 19.04 -11.23
C PRO A 37 7.36 18.57 -11.99
N ILE A 38 7.78 17.31 -11.76
CA ILE A 38 9.04 16.74 -12.30
C ILE A 38 9.15 16.89 -13.82
N ALA A 39 8.09 16.67 -14.59
CA ALA A 39 8.12 16.75 -16.04
C ALA A 39 8.36 18.20 -16.53
N LYS A 40 7.69 19.18 -15.92
CA LYS A 40 7.89 20.61 -16.21
C LYS A 40 9.34 21.01 -15.92
N ILE A 41 9.84 20.68 -14.74
CA ILE A 41 11.21 20.98 -14.33
C ILE A 41 12.22 20.30 -15.27
N ALA A 42 12.02 19.00 -15.59
CA ALA A 42 12.90 18.28 -16.50
C ALA A 42 12.96 18.94 -17.90
N ALA A 43 11.84 19.45 -18.42
CA ALA A 43 11.81 20.15 -19.69
C ALA A 43 12.60 21.48 -19.65
N LEU A 44 12.49 22.24 -18.57
CA LEU A 44 13.24 23.49 -18.38
C LEU A 44 14.74 23.23 -18.23
N LEU A 45 15.14 22.20 -17.49
CA LEU A 45 16.55 21.78 -17.39
C LEU A 45 17.12 21.38 -18.76
N ALA A 46 16.30 20.73 -19.62
CA ALA A 46 16.74 20.30 -20.94
C ALA A 46 17.04 21.49 -21.90
N VAL A 47 16.48 22.67 -21.65
CA VAL A 47 16.73 23.87 -22.43
C VAL A 47 17.73 24.82 -21.75
N GLY A 48 18.42 24.38 -20.68
CA GLY A 48 19.58 25.03 -20.08
C GLY A 48 19.37 25.75 -18.76
N TYR A 49 18.15 25.73 -18.18
CA TYR A 49 17.95 26.24 -16.82
C TYR A 49 18.59 25.31 -15.78
N THR A 50 18.92 25.85 -14.61
CA THR A 50 19.40 25.11 -13.46
C THR A 50 18.33 25.05 -12.36
N LEU A 51 18.44 24.11 -11.41
CA LEU A 51 17.41 23.94 -10.35
C LEU A 51 17.31 25.14 -9.40
N ASP A 52 18.38 25.87 -9.21
CA ASP A 52 18.45 27.06 -8.37
C ASP A 52 17.84 28.30 -9.05
N GLU A 53 17.85 28.34 -10.38
CA GLU A 53 17.20 29.40 -11.16
C GLU A 53 15.68 29.21 -11.23
N LEU A 54 15.20 27.99 -11.11
CA LEU A 54 13.76 27.66 -11.20
C LEU A 54 13.07 27.86 -9.87
N LYS A 55 11.88 28.43 -9.91
CA LYS A 55 11.02 28.57 -8.73
C LYS A 55 10.27 27.29 -8.43
N ASN A 56 10.10 27.00 -7.14
CA ASN A 56 9.32 25.86 -6.66
C ASN A 56 7.83 26.22 -6.63
N ASP A 57 7.03 25.56 -7.47
CA ASP A 57 5.59 25.79 -7.56
C ASP A 57 4.85 25.42 -6.24
N ILE A 58 5.32 24.42 -5.50
CA ILE A 58 4.71 24.00 -4.22
C ILE A 58 4.75 25.14 -3.19
N THR A 59 5.81 25.93 -3.19
CA THR A 59 6.00 27.04 -2.24
C THR A 59 5.54 28.39 -2.80
N ASN A 60 4.78 28.40 -3.91
CA ASN A 60 4.43 29.62 -4.64
C ASN A 60 5.66 30.47 -5.00
N GLY A 61 6.75 29.83 -5.37
CA GLY A 61 7.99 30.50 -5.79
C GLY A 61 8.83 31.08 -4.66
N LYS A 62 8.54 30.79 -3.40
CA LYS A 62 9.30 31.28 -2.23
C LYS A 62 10.66 30.58 -2.09
N THR A 63 10.79 29.36 -2.58
CA THR A 63 12.03 28.59 -2.59
C THR A 63 12.42 28.20 -4.01
N PRO A 64 13.70 27.93 -4.30
CA PRO A 64 14.11 27.39 -5.59
C PRO A 64 13.69 25.93 -5.74
N ALA A 65 13.67 25.42 -6.97
CA ALA A 65 13.32 24.03 -7.28
C ALA A 65 14.37 23.01 -6.78
N SER A 66 15.54 23.47 -6.34
CA SER A 66 16.57 22.66 -5.70
C SER A 66 16.21 22.19 -4.28
N PHE A 67 15.17 22.76 -3.65
CA PHE A 67 14.69 22.31 -2.34
C PHE A 67 13.95 20.98 -2.47
N GLU A 68 14.29 20.01 -1.61
CA GLU A 68 13.60 18.75 -1.53
C GLU A 68 12.17 18.93 -1.00
N PRO A 69 11.17 18.24 -1.58
CA PRO A 69 9.81 18.26 -1.06
C PRO A 69 9.73 17.64 0.34
N SER A 70 9.05 18.34 1.26
CA SER A 70 8.67 17.79 2.58
C SER A 70 7.20 17.42 2.57
N ILE A 71 6.89 16.19 3.02
CA ILE A 71 5.52 15.68 3.11
C ILE A 71 5.24 15.20 4.54
N ASP A 72 4.00 15.39 4.99
CA ASP A 72 3.50 14.98 6.31
C ASP A 72 2.45 13.85 6.22
N TYR A 73 2.43 13.14 5.11
CA TYR A 73 1.55 12.02 4.82
C TYR A 73 2.36 10.84 4.26
N VAL A 74 1.75 9.66 4.26
CA VAL A 74 2.35 8.43 3.72
C VAL A 74 1.75 8.13 2.37
N VAL A 75 2.60 7.79 1.41
CA VAL A 75 2.19 7.32 0.08
C VAL A 75 2.60 5.87 -0.08
N THR A 76 1.61 5.00 -0.28
CA THR A 76 1.84 3.59 -0.56
C THR A 76 1.60 3.33 -2.05
N LYS A 77 2.57 2.67 -2.68
CA LYS A 77 2.51 2.19 -4.06
C LYS A 77 2.51 0.67 -4.07
N ILE A 78 1.55 0.06 -4.78
CA ILE A 78 1.50 -1.38 -5.01
C ILE A 78 1.48 -1.66 -6.52
N PRO A 79 2.34 -2.56 -7.04
CA PRO A 79 2.30 -2.95 -8.44
C PRO A 79 1.03 -3.76 -8.75
N ARG A 80 0.43 -3.53 -9.92
CA ARG A 80 -0.73 -4.27 -10.43
C ARG A 80 -0.26 -5.29 -11.46
N PHE A 81 -0.75 -6.51 -11.34
CA PHE A 81 -0.53 -7.61 -12.28
C PHE A 81 -1.86 -8.00 -12.92
N ASN A 82 -1.84 -8.64 -14.09
CA ASN A 82 -3.03 -9.13 -14.81
C ASN A 82 -2.91 -10.62 -15.12
N PHE A 83 -2.35 -11.41 -14.22
CA PHE A 83 -2.22 -12.86 -14.43
C PHE A 83 -3.58 -13.53 -14.61
N GLU A 84 -4.64 -12.99 -14.03
CA GLU A 84 -6.02 -13.45 -14.23
C GLU A 84 -6.50 -13.39 -15.68
N LYS A 85 -5.91 -12.50 -16.50
CA LYS A 85 -6.22 -12.36 -17.94
C LYS A 85 -5.32 -13.22 -18.82
N PHE A 86 -4.23 -13.74 -18.26
CA PHE A 86 -3.22 -14.52 -18.97
C PHE A 86 -2.89 -15.81 -18.20
N PRO A 87 -3.82 -16.77 -18.13
CA PRO A 87 -3.70 -17.95 -17.25
C PRO A 87 -2.53 -18.88 -17.59
N GLU A 88 -1.99 -18.81 -18.82
CA GLU A 88 -0.82 -19.58 -19.23
C GLU A 88 0.52 -18.93 -18.81
N THR A 89 0.47 -17.71 -18.25
CA THR A 89 1.69 -17.00 -17.83
C THR A 89 2.08 -17.45 -16.42
N ASP A 90 3.37 -17.72 -16.23
CA ASP A 90 3.92 -17.99 -14.89
C ASP A 90 3.72 -16.76 -13.96
N PRO A 91 2.93 -16.88 -12.88
CA PRO A 91 2.64 -15.76 -11.96
C PRO A 91 3.79 -15.48 -10.98
N ARG A 92 4.85 -16.26 -10.98
CA ARG A 92 6.01 -16.05 -10.11
C ARG A 92 6.82 -14.85 -10.55
N LEU A 93 7.17 -14.00 -9.61
CA LEU A 93 7.98 -12.81 -9.88
C LEU A 93 9.45 -13.20 -9.97
N THR A 94 10.11 -12.70 -11.01
CA THR A 94 11.52 -12.93 -11.30
C THR A 94 12.20 -11.59 -11.59
N THR A 95 13.36 -11.61 -12.24
CA THR A 95 14.05 -10.39 -12.72
C THR A 95 13.34 -9.70 -13.87
N GLN A 96 12.36 -10.36 -14.51
CA GLN A 96 11.53 -9.77 -15.56
C GLN A 96 10.45 -8.87 -14.96
N MET A 97 10.20 -7.74 -15.61
CA MET A 97 9.08 -6.87 -15.26
C MET A 97 7.76 -7.49 -15.73
N LYS A 98 6.92 -7.94 -14.80
CA LYS A 98 5.61 -8.56 -15.06
C LYS A 98 4.43 -7.64 -14.69
N SER A 99 4.68 -6.54 -13.99
CA SER A 99 3.63 -5.58 -13.63
C SER A 99 3.14 -4.81 -14.85
N VAL A 100 1.82 -4.65 -14.97
CA VAL A 100 1.18 -3.89 -16.07
C VAL A 100 0.85 -2.45 -15.67
N GLY A 101 0.83 -2.18 -14.37
CA GLY A 101 0.53 -0.89 -13.81
C GLY A 101 0.89 -0.82 -12.33
N GLU A 102 0.40 0.21 -11.69
CA GLU A 102 0.61 0.44 -10.26
C GLU A 102 -0.52 1.30 -9.72
N VAL A 103 -0.89 1.07 -8.47
CA VAL A 103 -1.81 1.92 -7.71
C VAL A 103 -1.02 2.74 -6.72
N MET A 104 -1.55 3.92 -6.38
CA MET A 104 -0.99 4.81 -5.38
C MET A 104 -2.11 5.27 -4.46
N ALA A 105 -1.87 5.21 -3.16
CA ALA A 105 -2.80 5.75 -2.17
C ALA A 105 -2.07 6.60 -1.15
N ILE A 106 -2.75 7.63 -0.66
CA ILE A 106 -2.26 8.58 0.33
C ILE A 106 -3.04 8.39 1.62
N GLY A 107 -2.34 8.39 2.75
CA GLY A 107 -2.91 8.30 4.07
C GLY A 107 -2.09 9.08 5.09
N ARG A 108 -2.65 9.31 6.27
CA ARG A 108 -1.95 9.95 7.39
C ARG A 108 -0.92 9.04 8.05
N ASN A 109 -1.08 7.72 7.87
CA ASN A 109 -0.17 6.69 8.34
C ASN A 109 -0.08 5.56 7.30
N PHE A 110 0.86 4.64 7.53
CA PHE A 110 1.09 3.53 6.61
C PHE A 110 -0.13 2.61 6.47
N GLN A 111 -0.78 2.24 7.56
CA GLN A 111 -1.93 1.31 7.54
C GLN A 111 -3.09 1.88 6.72
N GLU A 112 -3.40 3.17 6.89
CA GLU A 112 -4.43 3.86 6.12
C GLU A 112 -4.10 3.85 4.62
N SER A 113 -2.90 4.30 4.24
CA SER A 113 -2.48 4.34 2.83
C SER A 113 -2.38 2.94 2.22
N PHE A 114 -1.92 1.95 2.99
CA PHE A 114 -1.79 0.56 2.55
C PHE A 114 -3.15 -0.08 2.25
N GLN A 115 -4.12 0.03 3.16
CA GLN A 115 -5.46 -0.51 2.93
C GLN A 115 -6.18 0.20 1.78
N LYS A 116 -6.04 1.52 1.64
CA LYS A 116 -6.52 2.27 0.47
C LYS A 116 -5.90 1.75 -0.83
N ALA A 117 -4.58 1.51 -0.84
CA ALA A 117 -3.88 0.98 -2.01
C ALA A 117 -4.38 -0.43 -2.39
N ILE A 118 -4.63 -1.30 -1.40
CA ILE A 118 -5.21 -2.63 -1.65
C ILE A 118 -6.55 -2.51 -2.37
N ARG A 119 -7.47 -1.69 -1.88
CA ARG A 119 -8.79 -1.49 -2.53
C ARG A 119 -8.66 -0.93 -3.94
N SER A 120 -7.73 0.00 -4.15
CA SER A 120 -7.48 0.61 -5.47
C SER A 120 -6.92 -0.36 -6.51
N MET A 121 -6.53 -1.57 -6.11
CA MET A 121 -6.10 -2.61 -7.06
C MET A 121 -7.27 -3.23 -7.85
N GLU A 122 -8.51 -3.05 -7.40
CA GLU A 122 -9.72 -3.54 -8.08
C GLU A 122 -9.65 -5.04 -8.42
N ASN A 123 -9.08 -5.84 -7.53
CA ASN A 123 -8.96 -7.30 -7.65
C ASN A 123 -10.04 -8.04 -6.85
N GLY A 124 -11.09 -7.33 -6.39
CA GLY A 124 -12.19 -7.87 -5.61
C GLY A 124 -11.92 -7.99 -4.10
N LEU A 125 -10.72 -7.61 -3.64
CA LEU A 125 -10.34 -7.66 -2.23
C LEU A 125 -10.46 -6.26 -1.59
N MET A 126 -11.12 -6.18 -0.44
CA MET A 126 -11.37 -4.92 0.27
C MET A 126 -10.37 -4.65 1.40
N GLY A 127 -9.47 -5.60 1.66
CA GLY A 127 -8.44 -5.54 2.69
C GLY A 127 -7.53 -6.76 2.65
N LEU A 128 -7.15 -7.25 3.81
CA LEU A 128 -6.31 -8.44 3.95
C LEU A 128 -7.16 -9.72 4.09
N GLU A 129 -8.05 -9.98 3.13
CA GLU A 129 -8.84 -11.22 3.10
C GLU A 129 -7.95 -12.45 3.07
N THR A 130 -8.47 -13.57 3.56
CA THR A 130 -7.81 -14.87 3.44
C THR A 130 -7.82 -15.31 1.98
N VAL A 131 -6.65 -15.59 1.43
CA VAL A 131 -6.47 -16.08 0.05
C VAL A 131 -5.99 -17.53 0.01
N LEU A 132 -5.48 -18.04 1.11
CA LEU A 132 -5.09 -19.43 1.26
C LEU A 132 -6.34 -20.28 1.43
N LYS A 133 -6.46 -21.35 0.66
CA LYS A 133 -7.60 -22.28 0.78
C LYS A 133 -7.48 -23.11 2.05
N ASP A 134 -8.61 -23.47 2.66
CA ASP A 134 -8.64 -24.28 3.89
C ASP A 134 -7.97 -25.65 3.72
N THR A 135 -7.98 -26.19 2.50
CA THR A 135 -7.32 -27.46 2.14
C THR A 135 -5.80 -27.34 2.02
N GLU A 136 -5.26 -26.13 1.98
CA GLU A 136 -3.82 -25.88 1.82
C GLU A 136 -3.11 -25.82 3.17
N GLY A 137 -2.09 -26.66 3.33
CA GLY A 137 -1.32 -26.77 4.55
C GLY A 137 -0.24 -25.69 4.71
N ASN A 138 0.47 -25.74 5.84
CA ASN A 138 1.58 -24.82 6.12
C ASN A 138 2.73 -24.92 5.09
N GLY A 139 2.88 -26.07 4.43
CA GLY A 139 3.88 -26.23 3.36
C GLY A 139 3.59 -25.35 2.14
N SER A 140 2.32 -25.27 1.70
CA SER A 140 1.89 -24.37 0.63
C SER A 140 2.11 -22.91 1.03
N LEU A 141 1.74 -22.54 2.26
CA LEU A 141 1.92 -21.18 2.77
C LEU A 141 3.41 -20.79 2.79
N LYS A 142 4.29 -21.69 3.25
CA LYS A 142 5.73 -21.45 3.25
C LYS A 142 6.26 -21.22 1.83
N LEU A 143 5.81 -22.00 0.85
CA LEU A 143 6.18 -21.82 -0.55
C LEU A 143 5.75 -20.45 -1.07
N GLU A 144 4.53 -20.02 -0.79
CA GLU A 144 4.00 -18.71 -1.20
C GLU A 144 4.70 -17.53 -0.53
N LEU A 145 5.25 -17.72 0.66
CA LEU A 145 6.07 -16.71 1.34
C LEU A 145 7.49 -16.63 0.77
N THR A 146 8.11 -17.80 0.48
CA THR A 146 9.50 -17.85 -0.01
C THR A 146 9.62 -17.49 -1.49
N THR A 147 8.59 -17.77 -2.28
CA THR A 147 8.60 -17.48 -3.72
C THR A 147 7.78 -16.22 -4.01
N PRO A 148 8.39 -15.14 -4.52
CA PRO A 148 7.66 -13.90 -4.77
C PRO A 148 6.48 -14.10 -5.73
N GLY A 149 5.31 -13.61 -5.33
CA GLY A 149 4.08 -13.65 -6.12
C GLY A 149 3.22 -12.40 -5.88
N GLU A 150 2.23 -12.19 -6.73
CA GLU A 150 1.33 -11.02 -6.64
C GLU A 150 0.53 -10.96 -5.33
N ARG A 151 0.23 -12.13 -4.73
CA ARG A 151 -0.59 -12.26 -3.52
C ARG A 151 0.20 -12.39 -2.23
N ARG A 152 1.51 -12.15 -2.27
CA ARG A 152 2.40 -12.32 -1.11
C ARG A 152 1.95 -11.55 0.13
N LEU A 153 1.39 -10.35 -0.04
CA LEU A 153 0.88 -9.53 1.07
C LEU A 153 -0.23 -10.25 1.85
N TRP A 154 -1.15 -10.92 1.16
CA TRP A 154 -2.25 -11.69 1.76
C TRP A 154 -1.75 -12.98 2.40
N TYR A 155 -0.76 -13.65 1.81
CA TYR A 155 -0.15 -14.84 2.43
C TYR A 155 0.60 -14.49 3.71
N ILE A 156 1.21 -13.31 3.81
CA ILE A 156 1.78 -12.79 5.07
C ILE A 156 0.67 -12.64 6.13
N ALA A 157 -0.47 -12.07 5.76
CA ALA A 157 -1.62 -11.95 6.66
C ALA A 157 -2.17 -13.31 7.08
N ASP A 158 -2.25 -14.29 6.17
CA ASP A 158 -2.69 -15.65 6.46
C ASP A 158 -1.70 -16.38 7.37
N ALA A 159 -0.40 -16.14 7.25
CA ALA A 159 0.60 -16.68 8.18
C ALA A 159 0.36 -16.19 9.61
N PHE A 160 0.10 -14.89 9.79
CA PHE A 160 -0.25 -14.38 11.12
C PHE A 160 -1.55 -14.96 11.67
N ARG A 161 -2.59 -15.14 10.82
CA ARG A 161 -3.85 -15.79 11.24
C ARG A 161 -3.65 -17.23 11.70
N ARG A 162 -2.68 -17.94 11.12
CA ARG A 162 -2.28 -19.30 11.49
C ARG A 162 -1.31 -19.36 12.67
N GLY A 163 -0.99 -18.23 13.29
CA GLY A 163 -0.16 -18.15 14.48
C GLY A 163 1.35 -18.24 14.24
N TRP A 164 1.81 -18.05 13.00
CA TRP A 164 3.24 -18.00 12.72
C TRP A 164 3.90 -16.82 13.43
N LYS A 165 5.12 -17.03 13.93
CA LYS A 165 5.90 -15.99 14.56
C LYS A 165 6.46 -15.03 13.51
N MET A 166 6.72 -13.80 13.93
CA MET A 166 7.25 -12.77 13.04
C MET A 166 8.61 -13.16 12.45
N GLU A 167 9.46 -13.81 13.26
CA GLU A 167 10.78 -14.29 12.87
C GLU A 167 10.68 -15.34 11.76
N GLU A 168 9.73 -16.29 11.88
CA GLU A 168 9.49 -17.34 10.88
C GLU A 168 9.01 -16.74 9.55
N ILE A 169 8.15 -15.72 9.61
CA ILE A 169 7.66 -15.01 8.42
C ILE A 169 8.80 -14.20 7.79
N PHE A 170 9.58 -13.49 8.59
CA PHE A 170 10.73 -12.72 8.12
C PHE A 170 11.77 -13.61 7.43
N GLU A 171 12.17 -14.72 8.04
CA GLU A 171 13.08 -15.70 7.46
C GLU A 171 12.57 -16.28 6.14
N SER A 172 11.25 -16.42 6.01
CA SER A 172 10.63 -16.97 4.79
C SER A 172 10.53 -15.93 3.67
N CYS A 173 10.22 -14.67 3.98
CA CYS A 173 9.87 -13.68 2.96
C CYS A 173 10.86 -12.52 2.82
N GLY A 174 11.73 -12.28 3.79
CA GLY A 174 12.69 -11.17 3.80
C GLY A 174 12.05 -9.78 3.86
N VAL A 175 10.75 -9.68 4.16
CA VAL A 175 10.07 -8.39 4.33
C VAL A 175 10.44 -7.80 5.67
N ASP A 176 10.87 -6.53 5.68
CA ASP A 176 11.30 -5.84 6.89
C ASP A 176 10.28 -5.99 8.03
N PRO A 177 10.73 -6.31 9.26
CA PRO A 177 9.86 -6.53 10.42
C PRO A 177 8.92 -5.37 10.73
N TRP A 178 9.28 -4.13 10.38
CA TRP A 178 8.41 -2.98 10.56
C TRP A 178 7.11 -3.12 9.74
N PHE A 179 7.21 -3.55 8.47
CA PHE A 179 6.02 -3.80 7.63
C PHE A 179 5.23 -5.01 8.12
N LEU A 180 5.93 -6.07 8.54
CA LEU A 180 5.29 -7.26 9.11
C LEU A 180 4.48 -6.90 10.36
N TYR A 181 5.01 -6.02 11.21
CA TYR A 181 4.30 -5.53 12.40
C TYR A 181 3.01 -4.78 12.02
N GLN A 182 3.06 -3.92 10.99
CA GLN A 182 1.88 -3.19 10.52
C GLN A 182 0.78 -4.14 10.01
N ILE A 183 1.17 -5.17 9.25
CA ILE A 183 0.23 -6.20 8.77
C ILE A 183 -0.34 -7.01 9.93
N LYS A 184 0.51 -7.44 10.86
CA LYS A 184 0.09 -8.17 12.07
C LYS A 184 -0.95 -7.39 12.88
N ASP A 185 -0.73 -6.10 13.08
CA ASP A 185 -1.63 -5.23 13.85
C ASP A 185 -3.00 -5.11 13.16
N LEU A 186 -3.04 -5.01 11.82
CA LEU A 186 -4.29 -5.07 11.05
C LEU A 186 -5.00 -6.42 11.19
N VAL A 187 -4.26 -7.54 11.10
CA VAL A 187 -4.83 -8.89 11.26
C VAL A 187 -5.41 -9.10 12.65
N LEU A 188 -4.76 -8.56 13.69
CA LEU A 188 -5.29 -8.61 15.06
C LEU A 188 -6.60 -7.84 15.20
N ASP A 189 -6.72 -6.68 14.56
CA ASP A 189 -7.97 -5.91 14.54
C ASP A 189 -9.07 -6.67 13.79
N GLU A 190 -8.78 -7.27 12.65
CA GLU A 190 -9.73 -8.14 11.95
C GLU A 190 -10.21 -9.32 12.80
N SER A 191 -9.29 -9.93 13.55
CA SER A 191 -9.63 -11.04 14.45
C SER A 191 -10.54 -10.61 15.60
N LYS A 192 -10.32 -9.41 16.15
CA LYS A 192 -11.20 -8.83 17.18
C LYS A 192 -12.58 -8.53 16.60
N LEU A 193 -12.66 -7.91 15.43
CA LEU A 193 -13.93 -7.60 14.76
C LEU A 193 -14.74 -8.89 14.50
N LYS A 194 -14.11 -9.95 14.01
CA LYS A 194 -14.79 -11.25 13.78
C LYS A 194 -15.37 -11.87 15.06
N ALA A 195 -14.82 -11.54 16.22
CA ALA A 195 -15.28 -12.02 17.51
C ALA A 195 -16.25 -11.07 18.21
N SER A 196 -16.54 -9.91 17.61
CA SER A 196 -17.39 -8.85 18.16
C SER A 196 -18.75 -8.80 17.44
N THR A 197 -19.66 -7.97 17.97
CA THR A 197 -20.94 -7.63 17.32
C THR A 197 -20.99 -6.13 17.01
N ILE A 198 -21.95 -5.72 16.17
CA ILE A 198 -22.10 -4.31 15.79
C ILE A 198 -22.45 -3.42 17.01
N GLU A 199 -23.17 -3.95 18.00
CA GLU A 199 -23.54 -3.23 19.22
C GLU A 199 -22.33 -2.92 20.12
N GLU A 200 -21.24 -3.69 20.00
CA GLU A 200 -19.99 -3.48 20.73
C GLU A 200 -19.13 -2.40 20.08
N LEU A 201 -19.43 -2.01 18.83
CA LEU A 201 -18.66 -1.04 18.08
C LEU A 201 -19.00 0.40 18.47
N ASN A 202 -18.30 0.92 19.47
CA ASN A 202 -18.48 2.29 19.92
C ASN A 202 -17.70 3.31 19.05
N ASN A 203 -18.00 4.61 19.25
CA ASN A 203 -17.36 5.72 18.54
C ASN A 203 -15.82 5.64 18.54
N LYS A 204 -15.20 5.40 19.70
CA LYS A 204 -13.74 5.38 19.83
C LYS A 204 -13.11 4.25 19.00
N GLU A 205 -13.73 3.07 19.03
CA GLU A 205 -13.24 1.91 18.30
C GLU A 205 -13.46 2.08 16.80
N LEU A 206 -14.64 2.55 16.38
CA LEU A 206 -14.92 2.83 14.97
C LEU A 206 -13.95 3.88 14.40
N LEU A 207 -13.72 4.99 15.12
CA LEU A 207 -12.78 6.02 14.71
C LEU A 207 -11.34 5.45 14.59
N ARG A 208 -10.93 4.57 15.51
CA ARG A 208 -9.62 3.91 15.47
C ARG A 208 -9.46 3.05 14.22
N LEU A 209 -10.46 2.24 13.89
CA LEU A 209 -10.49 1.39 12.70
C LEU A 209 -10.46 2.23 11.42
N LYS A 210 -11.28 3.28 11.35
CA LYS A 210 -11.30 4.20 10.20
C LYS A 210 -9.93 4.87 10.00
N ARG A 211 -9.26 5.31 11.06
CA ARG A 211 -7.91 5.88 11.01
C ARG A 211 -6.83 4.88 10.57
N LYS A 212 -7.08 3.59 10.73
CA LYS A 212 -6.24 2.51 10.17
C LYS A 212 -6.60 2.15 8.73
N GLY A 213 -7.64 2.77 8.16
CA GLY A 213 -8.03 2.61 6.75
C GLY A 213 -9.04 1.50 6.47
N PHE A 214 -9.69 0.92 7.48
CA PHE A 214 -10.78 -0.04 7.26
C PHE A 214 -11.96 0.62 6.55
N SER A 215 -12.40 0.05 5.41
CA SER A 215 -13.64 0.46 4.73
C SER A 215 -14.87 0.00 5.48
N ASP A 216 -16.00 0.68 5.28
CA ASP A 216 -17.28 0.24 5.84
C ASP A 216 -17.60 -1.17 5.37
N LYS A 217 -17.38 -1.47 4.09
CA LYS A 217 -17.53 -2.82 3.51
C LYS A 217 -16.69 -3.86 4.25
N ARG A 218 -15.39 -3.59 4.51
CA ARG A 218 -14.54 -4.56 5.21
C ARG A 218 -14.98 -4.79 6.64
N ILE A 219 -15.39 -3.74 7.37
CA ILE A 219 -15.92 -3.87 8.73
C ILE A 219 -17.21 -4.70 8.71
N ALA A 220 -18.11 -4.42 7.77
CA ALA A 220 -19.36 -5.15 7.60
C ALA A 220 -19.12 -6.66 7.34
N ASP A 221 -18.22 -6.99 6.42
CA ASP A 221 -17.86 -8.38 6.10
C ASP A 221 -17.29 -9.13 7.34
N LEU A 222 -16.51 -8.43 8.16
CA LEU A 222 -15.92 -9.03 9.38
C LEU A 222 -16.94 -9.23 10.49
N LEU A 223 -17.92 -8.35 10.62
CA LEU A 223 -19.03 -8.43 11.59
C LEU A 223 -20.22 -9.25 11.07
N ASN A 224 -20.20 -9.66 9.79
CA ASN A 224 -21.30 -10.36 9.12
C ASN A 224 -22.61 -9.58 9.15
N VAL A 225 -22.54 -8.29 8.81
CA VAL A 225 -23.68 -7.34 8.69
C VAL A 225 -23.64 -6.65 7.32
N ASP A 226 -24.70 -5.87 7.01
CA ASP A 226 -24.72 -5.08 5.78
C ASP A 226 -23.81 -3.83 5.87
N GLU A 227 -23.18 -3.48 4.75
CA GLU A 227 -22.33 -2.26 4.66
C GLU A 227 -23.09 -0.99 5.04
N VAL A 228 -24.39 -0.94 4.68
CA VAL A 228 -25.27 0.20 5.01
C VAL A 228 -25.38 0.41 6.52
N GLU A 229 -25.46 -0.69 7.30
CA GLU A 229 -25.53 -0.61 8.75
C GLU A 229 -24.26 0.04 9.35
N ILE A 230 -23.09 -0.33 8.83
CA ILE A 230 -21.83 0.29 9.27
C ILE A 230 -21.75 1.75 8.84
N ARG A 231 -22.22 2.08 7.63
CA ARG A 231 -22.26 3.48 7.13
C ARG A 231 -23.18 4.34 7.99
N ASP A 232 -24.36 3.85 8.33
CA ASP A 232 -25.32 4.55 9.17
C ASP A 232 -24.78 4.74 10.60
N LEU A 233 -24.19 3.68 11.17
CA LEU A 233 -23.52 3.75 12.47
C LEU A 233 -22.38 4.79 12.46
N ARG A 234 -21.55 4.79 11.44
CA ARG A 234 -20.45 5.75 11.28
C ARG A 234 -20.99 7.19 11.18
N THR A 235 -22.00 7.41 10.36
CA THR A 235 -22.60 8.73 10.18
C THR A 235 -23.21 9.23 11.49
N CYS A 236 -23.86 8.35 12.24
CA CYS A 236 -24.43 8.66 13.56
C CYS A 236 -23.34 8.96 14.60
N LEU A 237 -22.30 8.14 14.69
CA LEU A 237 -21.28 8.25 15.74
C LEU A 237 -20.20 9.29 15.46
N LEU A 238 -19.79 9.46 14.20
CA LEU A 238 -18.61 10.26 13.85
C LEU A 238 -18.96 11.61 13.23
N TYR A 239 -20.18 11.83 12.76
CA TYR A 239 -20.65 13.07 12.10
C TYR A 239 -19.79 13.56 10.92
N THR A 240 -18.87 12.76 10.41
CA THR A 240 -17.96 13.13 9.34
C THR A 240 -17.82 12.00 8.33
N SER A 241 -17.72 12.35 7.04
CA SER A 241 -17.19 11.44 6.04
C SER A 241 -15.70 11.25 6.31
N ASP A 242 -15.24 10.00 6.47
CA ASP A 242 -13.81 9.73 6.56
C ASP A 242 -13.24 9.68 5.13
N ALA A 243 -12.01 10.20 4.97
CA ALA A 243 -11.27 10.14 3.72
C ALA A 243 -11.09 8.70 3.16
N ALA A 244 -11.26 7.67 4.01
CA ALA A 244 -11.26 6.28 3.59
C ALA A 244 -12.46 5.91 2.70
N ASP A 245 -13.56 6.68 2.73
CA ASP A 245 -14.79 6.41 1.99
C ASP A 245 -14.98 7.33 0.76
N GLU A 246 -14.04 8.25 0.49
CA GLU A 246 -14.13 9.17 -0.66
C GLU A 246 -13.93 8.50 -2.04
N THR A 247 -13.68 7.21 -2.07
CA THR A 247 -13.48 6.45 -3.31
C THR A 247 -14.79 6.04 -4.02
N GLU A 248 -15.96 6.38 -3.47
CA GLU A 248 -17.28 6.06 -4.04
C GLU A 248 -18.05 7.30 -4.57
N ARG A 249 -17.33 8.30 -5.11
CA ARG A 249 -17.99 9.39 -5.86
C ARG A 249 -17.46 9.49 -7.27
#